data_3ede51305b87a91a8cc02b8efc30560a
#
_entry.id   3ede51305b87a91a8cc02b8efc30560a
#
_cell.length_a   1.000
_cell.length_b   1.000
_cell.length_c   1.000
_cell.angle_alpha   90.00
_cell.angle_beta   90.00
_cell.angle_gamma   90.00
#
_symmetry.space_group_name_H-M   'P 1'
#
loop_
_entity.id
_entity.type
_entity.pdbx_description
1 polymer ?
#
loop_
_entity_poly.entity_id
_entity_poly.type
_entity_poly.pdbx_seq_one_letter_code
_entity_poly.pdbx_strand_id
1 'polypeptide(L)'
;MTGDRQVMFSGYAKPPADTSVSNKPVGVIVLIDTFTDKIVEADCTLIPEVSRKFIADFLEGQSLETGPAEMIEELIYIFQDLHCRAIIAAIRIIYDKYVTYKKHEHILSPI
;
A
#
# COMPACT_ATOMS: atom_id res chain seq x y z
N MET A 1 25.21 -10.58 -3.72
CA MET A 1 23.89 -10.05 -3.43
C MET A 1 23.47 -9.13 -4.53
N THR A 2 22.28 -9.19 -4.91
CA THR A 2 21.79 -8.42 -6.04
C THR A 2 21.04 -7.21 -5.54
N GLY A 3 20.53 -6.41 -6.47
CA GLY A 3 19.71 -5.28 -6.12
C GLY A 3 18.26 -5.62 -5.83
N ASP A 4 17.86 -6.86 -6.08
CA ASP A 4 16.48 -7.25 -5.89
C ASP A 4 16.24 -7.61 -4.43
N ARG A 5 15.90 -6.62 -3.66
CA ARG A 5 15.60 -6.80 -2.26
C ARG A 5 14.12 -6.56 -2.04
N GLN A 6 13.50 -7.45 -1.30
CA GLN A 6 12.10 -7.28 -0.93
C GLN A 6 12.03 -6.67 0.45
N VAL A 7 11.34 -5.53 0.54
CA VAL A 7 11.22 -4.77 1.76
C VAL A 7 9.75 -4.59 2.08
N MET A 8 9.39 -4.80 3.34
CA MET A 8 8.01 -4.67 3.77
C MET A 8 7.71 -3.25 4.20
N PHE A 9 6.59 -2.73 3.71
CA PHE A 9 6.09 -1.42 4.11
C PHE A 9 4.65 -1.55 4.56
N SER A 10 4.25 -0.71 5.48
CA SER A 10 2.88 -0.69 5.94
C SER A 10 2.40 0.74 6.12
N GLY A 11 1.10 0.92 5.99
CA GLY A 11 0.45 2.18 6.28
C GLY A 11 -0.86 1.88 6.99
N TYR A 12 -1.19 2.71 7.97
CA TYR A 12 -2.42 2.56 8.73
C TYR A 12 -3.16 3.88 8.74
N ALA A 13 -4.48 3.81 8.58
CA ALA A 13 -5.32 5.01 8.56
C ALA A 13 -6.65 4.68 9.22
N LYS A 14 -7.23 5.67 9.86
CA LYS A 14 -8.52 5.49 10.53
C LYS A 14 -9.66 5.74 9.55
N PRO A 15 -10.77 4.99 9.67
CA PRO A 15 -11.97 5.31 8.90
C PRO A 15 -12.49 6.68 9.28
N PRO A 16 -13.33 7.28 8.44
CA PRO A 16 -13.97 8.56 8.81
C PRO A 16 -14.71 8.45 10.14
N ALA A 17 -14.66 9.53 10.93
CA ALA A 17 -15.18 9.53 12.28
C ALA A 17 -16.70 9.36 12.35
N ASP A 18 -17.40 9.70 11.28
CA ASP A 18 -18.86 9.67 11.26
C ASP A 18 -19.43 8.33 10.82
N THR A 19 -18.58 7.34 10.60
CA THR A 19 -19.09 6.01 10.24
C THR A 19 -19.52 5.25 11.48
N SER A 20 -20.42 4.33 11.29
CA SER A 20 -20.90 3.48 12.40
C SER A 20 -19.99 2.28 12.61
N VAL A 21 -18.94 2.15 11.86
CA VAL A 21 -18.00 1.04 12.00
C VAL A 21 -16.99 1.34 13.08
N SER A 22 -16.22 0.31 13.41
CA SER A 22 -15.16 0.41 14.41
C SER A 22 -14.17 1.52 14.07
N ASN A 23 -13.68 2.20 15.11
CA ASN A 23 -12.65 3.23 14.94
C ASN A 23 -11.25 2.65 14.80
N LYS A 24 -11.12 1.35 14.69
CA LYS A 24 -9.81 0.72 14.56
C LYS A 24 -9.16 1.14 13.25
N PRO A 25 -7.86 1.43 13.28
CA PRO A 25 -7.16 1.75 12.05
C PRO A 25 -7.17 0.59 11.08
N VAL A 26 -7.25 0.92 9.81
CA VAL A 26 -7.14 -0.06 8.74
C VAL A 26 -5.72 -0.03 8.23
N GLY A 27 -5.08 -1.17 8.16
CA GLY A 27 -3.71 -1.28 7.70
C GLY A 27 -3.60 -1.97 6.36
N VAL A 28 -2.65 -1.51 5.58
CA VAL A 28 -2.24 -2.16 4.34
C VAL A 28 -0.76 -2.49 4.49
N ILE A 29 -0.41 -3.71 4.16
CA ILE A 29 0.97 -4.19 4.28
C ILE A 29 1.38 -4.69 2.90
N VAL A 30 2.54 -4.23 2.44
CA VAL A 30 3.04 -4.65 1.13
C VAL A 30 4.48 -5.07 1.23
N LEU A 31 4.84 -5.99 0.36
CA LEU A 31 6.22 -6.40 0.14
C LEU A 31 6.61 -5.87 -1.22
N ILE A 32 7.61 -5.01 -1.27
CA ILE A 32 8.01 -4.34 -2.51
C ILE A 32 9.39 -4.80 -2.92
N ASP A 33 9.52 -5.18 -4.19
CA ASP A 33 10.82 -5.44 -4.78
C ASP A 33 11.42 -4.09 -5.14
N THR A 34 12.45 -3.69 -4.40
CA THR A 34 13.02 -2.35 -4.55
C THR A 34 13.82 -2.20 -5.83
N PHE A 35 14.09 -3.28 -6.52
CA PHE A 35 14.77 -3.21 -7.81
C PHE A 35 13.79 -2.83 -8.92
N THR A 36 12.58 -3.39 -8.87
CA THR A 36 11.57 -3.15 -9.91
C THR A 36 10.51 -2.14 -9.49
N ASP A 37 10.48 -1.75 -8.23
CA ASP A 37 9.47 -0.87 -7.63
C ASP A 37 8.06 -1.48 -7.67
N LYS A 38 7.98 -2.80 -7.78
CA LYS A 38 6.68 -3.47 -7.86
C LYS A 38 6.32 -4.12 -6.56
N ILE A 39 5.02 -4.09 -6.27
CA ILE A 39 4.47 -4.79 -5.12
C ILE A 39 4.42 -6.28 -5.45
N VAL A 40 5.13 -7.06 -4.66
CA VAL A 40 5.23 -8.50 -4.85
C VAL A 40 4.08 -9.22 -4.14
N GLU A 41 3.75 -8.75 -2.96
CA GLU A 41 2.73 -9.38 -2.13
C GLU A 41 2.08 -8.31 -1.28
N ALA A 42 0.81 -8.49 -0.95
CA ALA A 42 0.08 -7.50 -0.16
C ALA A 42 -0.95 -8.18 0.72
N ASP A 43 -1.28 -7.53 1.80
CA ASP A 43 -2.35 -7.93 2.70
C ASP A 43 -2.92 -6.69 3.34
N CYS A 44 -4.02 -6.84 4.05
CA CYS A 44 -4.60 -5.73 4.79
C CYS A 44 -5.33 -6.29 6.01
N THR A 45 -5.77 -5.39 6.87
CA THR A 45 -6.38 -5.79 8.14
C THR A 45 -7.90 -5.86 8.08
N LEU A 46 -8.48 -5.80 6.89
CA LEU A 46 -9.93 -5.96 6.75
C LEU A 46 -10.33 -7.36 7.18
N ILE A 47 -11.48 -7.44 7.86
CA ILE A 47 -11.89 -8.71 8.45
C ILE A 47 -12.41 -9.70 7.40
N PRO A 48 -13.30 -9.31 6.47
CA PRO A 48 -13.79 -10.30 5.49
C PRO A 48 -12.68 -10.76 4.56
N GLU A 49 -12.59 -12.05 4.38
CA GLU A 49 -11.56 -12.62 3.50
C GLU A 49 -11.70 -12.12 2.07
N VAL A 50 -12.94 -11.97 1.60
CA VAL A 50 -13.18 -11.46 0.25
C VAL A 50 -12.54 -10.08 0.08
N SER A 51 -12.69 -9.22 1.09
CA SER A 51 -12.12 -7.88 1.04
C SER A 51 -10.59 -7.94 1.05
N ARG A 52 -10.03 -8.76 1.92
CA ARG A 52 -8.58 -8.89 2.01
C ARG A 52 -7.98 -9.39 0.71
N LYS A 53 -8.60 -10.42 0.14
CA LYS A 53 -8.10 -10.99 -1.11
C LYS A 53 -8.25 -10.01 -2.27
N PHE A 54 -9.36 -9.27 -2.28
CA PHE A 54 -9.57 -8.28 -3.32
C PHE A 54 -8.47 -7.24 -3.31
N ILE A 55 -8.16 -6.70 -2.14
CA ILE A 55 -7.13 -5.68 -2.01
C ILE A 55 -5.75 -6.26 -2.34
N ALA A 56 -5.46 -7.47 -1.83
CA ALA A 56 -4.18 -8.11 -2.10
C ALA A 56 -3.98 -8.33 -3.60
N ASP A 57 -4.99 -8.87 -4.26
CA ASP A 57 -4.89 -9.15 -5.70
C ASP A 57 -4.77 -7.87 -6.50
N PHE A 58 -5.47 -6.82 -6.08
CA PHE A 58 -5.40 -5.54 -6.77
C PHE A 58 -4.01 -4.93 -6.67
N LEU A 59 -3.41 -5.00 -5.49
CA LEU A 59 -2.11 -4.34 -5.26
C LEU A 59 -0.94 -5.11 -5.85
N GLU A 60 -1.03 -6.43 -5.86
CA GLU A 60 0.09 -7.23 -6.35
C GLU A 60 0.34 -6.95 -7.83
N GLY A 61 1.59 -6.70 -8.15
CA GLY A 61 2.01 -6.37 -9.49
C GLY A 61 1.98 -4.88 -9.82
N GLN A 62 1.37 -4.06 -8.97
CA GLN A 62 1.34 -2.61 -9.19
C GLN A 62 2.73 -2.04 -8.98
N SER A 63 3.07 -1.05 -9.79
CA SER A 63 4.35 -0.36 -9.67
C SER A 63 4.16 0.95 -8.93
N LEU A 64 5.11 1.25 -8.06
CA LEU A 64 5.12 2.54 -7.36
C LEU A 64 6.10 3.52 -7.98
N GLU A 65 6.63 3.17 -9.15
CA GLU A 65 7.65 4.00 -9.79
C GLU A 65 7.15 5.41 -10.08
N THR A 66 5.93 5.52 -10.59
CA THR A 66 5.37 6.82 -10.98
C THR A 66 4.34 7.34 -9.99
N GLY A 67 4.24 6.70 -8.83
CA GLY A 67 3.29 7.12 -7.81
C GLY A 67 2.00 6.32 -7.86
N PRO A 68 1.13 6.54 -6.87
CA PRO A 68 -0.07 5.71 -6.71
C PRO A 68 -1.33 6.30 -7.34
N ALA A 69 -1.23 7.41 -8.07
CA ALA A 69 -2.41 8.14 -8.50
C ALA A 69 -3.36 7.32 -9.36
N GLU A 70 -2.82 6.62 -10.37
CA GLU A 70 -3.66 5.82 -11.26
C GLU A 70 -4.30 4.66 -10.52
N MET A 71 -3.53 4.03 -9.66
CA MET A 71 -4.00 2.92 -8.85
C MET A 71 -5.14 3.35 -7.95
N ILE A 72 -5.02 4.50 -7.32
CA ILE A 72 -6.05 5.04 -6.43
C ILE A 72 -7.29 5.39 -7.23
N GLU A 73 -7.11 5.98 -8.40
CA GLU A 73 -8.23 6.33 -9.25
C GLU A 73 -9.06 5.11 -9.62
N GLU A 74 -8.39 4.04 -9.96
CA GLU A 74 -9.08 2.80 -10.28
C GLU A 74 -9.78 2.21 -9.05
N LEU A 75 -9.10 2.24 -7.91
CA LEU A 75 -9.64 1.65 -6.69
C LEU A 75 -10.93 2.31 -6.25
N ILE A 76 -11.05 3.61 -6.46
CA ILE A 76 -12.26 4.35 -6.12
C ILE A 76 -13.49 3.76 -6.82
N TYR A 77 -13.30 3.26 -8.03
CA TYR A 77 -14.41 2.68 -8.79
C TYR A 77 -14.68 1.23 -8.48
N ILE A 78 -13.64 0.46 -8.23
CA ILE A 78 -13.82 -0.99 -8.13
C ILE A 78 -13.97 -1.49 -6.70
N PHE A 79 -13.63 -0.66 -5.70
CA PHE A 79 -13.73 -1.07 -4.30
C PHE A 79 -14.80 -0.23 -3.61
N GLN A 80 -16.05 -0.66 -3.77
CA GLN A 80 -17.21 0.03 -3.21
C GLN A 80 -17.44 -0.45 -1.80
N ASP A 81 -16.57 -0.02 -0.89
CA ASP A 81 -16.57 -0.48 0.48
C ASP A 81 -16.43 0.69 1.43
N LEU A 82 -16.95 0.49 2.63
CA LEU A 82 -16.94 1.49 3.68
C LEU A 82 -15.52 1.93 4.03
N HIS A 83 -14.55 1.03 3.86
CA HIS A 83 -13.17 1.28 4.22
C HIS A 83 -12.32 1.80 3.06
N CYS A 84 -12.94 2.14 1.94
CA CYS A 84 -12.17 2.53 0.76
C CYS A 84 -11.26 3.73 1.02
N ARG A 85 -11.77 4.75 1.71
CA ARG A 85 -10.97 5.93 2.01
C ARG A 85 -9.78 5.62 2.90
N ALA A 86 -9.98 4.74 3.89
CA ALA A 86 -8.90 4.36 4.78
C ALA A 86 -7.84 3.55 4.04
N ILE A 87 -8.25 2.67 3.15
CA ILE A 87 -7.31 1.91 2.32
C ILE A 87 -6.49 2.87 1.44
N ILE A 88 -7.15 3.83 0.82
CA ILE A 88 -6.46 4.81 -0.02
C ILE A 88 -5.45 5.62 0.79
N ALA A 89 -5.85 6.06 1.98
CA ALA A 89 -4.94 6.81 2.85
C ALA A 89 -3.74 5.96 3.24
N ALA A 90 -3.96 4.68 3.54
CA ALA A 90 -2.89 3.76 3.89
C ALA A 90 -1.93 3.58 2.71
N ILE A 91 -2.45 3.46 1.50
CA ILE A 91 -1.61 3.34 0.31
C ILE A 91 -0.75 4.58 0.12
N ARG A 92 -1.31 5.77 0.34
CA ARG A 92 -0.52 7.00 0.24
C ARG A 92 0.59 7.05 1.27
N ILE A 93 0.31 6.60 2.49
CA ILE A 93 1.33 6.53 3.53
C ILE A 93 2.45 5.60 3.10
N ILE A 94 2.10 4.44 2.54
CA ILE A 94 3.09 3.50 2.05
C ILE A 94 3.96 4.16 0.98
N TYR A 95 3.34 4.86 0.05
CA TYR A 95 4.08 5.51 -1.02
C TYR A 95 5.07 6.53 -0.45
N ASP A 96 4.62 7.34 0.50
CA ASP A 96 5.50 8.34 1.11
C ASP A 96 6.69 7.67 1.81
N LYS A 97 6.44 6.58 2.50
CA LYS A 97 7.52 5.81 3.13
C LYS A 97 8.46 5.24 2.10
N TYR A 98 7.92 4.76 1.01
CA TYR A 98 8.74 4.16 -0.04
C TYR A 98 9.65 5.19 -0.70
N VAL A 99 9.10 6.36 -1.00
CA VAL A 99 9.90 7.43 -1.58
C VAL A 99 11.04 7.82 -0.66
N THR A 100 10.73 7.97 0.62
CA THR A 100 11.75 8.31 1.63
C THR A 100 12.80 7.22 1.71
N TYR A 101 12.37 5.97 1.70
CA TYR A 101 13.29 4.84 1.76
C TYR A 101 14.23 4.83 0.55
N LYS A 102 13.70 5.05 -0.64
CA LYS A 102 14.52 5.04 -1.85
C LYS A 102 15.54 6.17 -1.84
N LYS A 103 15.15 7.35 -1.38
CA LYS A 103 16.09 8.46 -1.24
C LYS A 103 17.18 8.13 -0.25
N HIS A 104 16.80 7.55 0.88
CA HIS A 104 17.76 7.20 1.92
C HIS A 104 18.71 6.12 1.45
N GLU A 105 18.17 5.12 0.79
CA GLU A 105 18.99 4.05 0.23
C GLU A 105 20.00 4.59 -0.77
N HIS A 106 19.56 5.52 -1.60
CA HIS A 106 20.43 6.12 -2.60
C HIS A 106 21.59 6.88 -1.94
N ILE A 107 21.28 7.60 -0.86
CA ILE A 107 22.29 8.35 -0.14
C ILE A 107 23.27 7.43 0.56
N LEU A 108 22.79 6.36 1.16
CA LEU A 108 23.60 5.45 1.95
C LEU A 108 24.37 4.45 1.09
N SER A 109 24.03 4.35 -0.17
CA SER A 109 24.70 3.43 -1.07
C SER A 109 25.79 4.20 -1.81
N PRO A 110 27.03 4.11 -1.34
CA PRO A 110 28.10 5.00 -1.82
C PRO A 110 28.58 4.69 -3.23
N ILE A 111 28.21 3.58 -3.77
CA ILE A 111 28.72 3.19 -5.07
C ILE A 111 27.77 3.55 -6.18
#